data_047871118ec5d6eb5def9156ecf66e6a
#
_entry.id   047871118ec5d6eb5def9156ecf66e6a
#
_cell.length_a   1.000
_cell.length_b   1.000
_cell.length_c   1.000
_cell.angle_alpha   90.00
_cell.angle_beta   90.00
_cell.angle_gamma   90.00
#
_symmetry.space_group_name_H-M   'P 1'
#
loop_
_entity.id
_entity.type
_entity.pdbx_description
1 polymer ?
#
loop_
_entity_poly.entity_id
_entity_poly.type
_entity_poly.pdbx_seq_one_letter_code
_entity_poly.pdbx_strand_id
1 'polypeptide(L)'
;GNALACVWAREIGLPIGDIVLASNANLTVPDFLRTGEWEPRPSMATLASAMDVGNPSNMERLRWLFPDLAQLRGQVTAQSVSDDEIRETIRRDHRRLGQTWCPHTATAACVYERLGARRAGERWVLVATAHPAKFNDIVEPLIGEAVPVPPALAALLDLPSVQTEIGVGLDELRRVIA
;
A
#
# COMPACT_ATOMS: atom_id res chain seq x y z
N GLY A 1 -8.51 0.58 -2.78
CA GLY A 1 -8.98 -0.33 -3.85
C GLY A 1 -8.65 -1.79 -3.55
N ASN A 2 -7.37 -2.14 -3.40
CA ASN A 2 -6.93 -3.54 -3.29
C ASN A 2 -7.56 -4.30 -2.11
N ALA A 3 -7.62 -3.70 -0.92
CA ALA A 3 -8.24 -4.32 0.25
C ALA A 3 -9.72 -4.62 0.01
N LEU A 4 -10.46 -3.65 -0.53
CA LEU A 4 -11.88 -3.84 -0.88
C LEU A 4 -12.04 -4.95 -1.93
N ALA A 5 -11.17 -4.99 -2.94
CA ALA A 5 -11.21 -6.02 -3.98
C ALA A 5 -11.01 -7.43 -3.41
N CYS A 6 -10.05 -7.60 -2.48
CA CYS A 6 -9.82 -8.88 -1.80
C CYS A 6 -11.02 -9.30 -0.95
N VAL A 7 -11.58 -8.38 -0.16
CA VAL A 7 -12.78 -8.65 0.66
C VAL A 7 -13.95 -9.01 -0.24
N TRP A 8 -14.20 -8.24 -1.29
CA TRP A 8 -15.28 -8.51 -2.23
C TRP A 8 -15.12 -9.87 -2.92
N ALA A 9 -13.91 -10.19 -3.35
CA ALA A 9 -13.61 -11.47 -3.97
C ALA A 9 -13.91 -12.65 -3.04
N ARG A 10 -13.60 -12.52 -1.73
CA ARG A 10 -13.97 -13.51 -0.72
C ARG A 10 -15.48 -13.63 -0.53
N GLU A 11 -16.20 -12.50 -0.46
CA GLU A 11 -17.66 -12.48 -0.31
C GLU A 11 -18.41 -13.16 -1.49
N ILE A 12 -17.84 -13.12 -2.69
CA ILE A 12 -18.40 -13.83 -3.86
C ILE A 12 -17.90 -15.27 -3.99
N GLY A 13 -17.20 -15.80 -2.98
CA GLY A 13 -16.83 -17.22 -2.86
C GLY A 13 -15.44 -17.60 -3.35
N LEU A 14 -14.55 -16.64 -3.64
CA LEU A 14 -13.16 -16.98 -3.92
C LEU A 14 -12.43 -17.44 -2.64
N PRO A 15 -11.50 -18.40 -2.72
CA PRO A 15 -10.81 -18.98 -1.56
C PRO A 15 -9.72 -18.04 -1.03
N ILE A 16 -10.14 -16.89 -0.52
CA ILE A 16 -9.27 -15.88 0.09
C ILE A 16 -9.35 -16.02 1.61
N GLY A 17 -8.21 -16.33 2.23
CA GLY A 17 -8.04 -16.39 3.67
C GLY A 17 -7.82 -15.02 4.31
N ASP A 18 -6.82 -14.94 5.17
CA ASP A 18 -6.47 -13.72 5.90
C ASP A 18 -6.11 -12.57 4.96
N ILE A 19 -6.66 -11.39 5.24
CA ILE A 19 -6.33 -10.14 4.55
C ILE A 19 -5.64 -9.22 5.54
N VAL A 20 -4.37 -8.89 5.28
CA VAL A 20 -3.57 -8.03 6.13
C VAL A 20 -3.24 -6.73 5.41
N LEU A 21 -3.66 -5.61 5.97
CA LEU A 21 -3.38 -4.28 5.44
C LEU A 21 -2.01 -3.83 5.97
N ALA A 22 -1.06 -3.65 5.07
CA ALA A 22 0.22 -3.05 5.40
C ALA A 22 0.13 -1.54 5.22
N SER A 23 0.38 -0.79 6.29
CA SER A 23 0.36 0.68 6.32
C SER A 23 1.77 1.21 6.61
N ASN A 24 2.07 2.41 6.13
CA ASN A 24 3.25 3.15 6.55
C ASN A 24 3.03 3.80 7.94
N ALA A 25 3.82 4.82 8.30
CA ALA A 25 3.69 5.52 9.57
C ALA A 25 2.40 6.36 9.72
N ASN A 26 1.54 6.41 8.69
CA ASN A 26 0.21 7.01 8.79
C ASN A 26 -0.76 6.00 9.42
N LEU A 27 -0.99 6.12 10.72
CA LEU A 27 -1.56 5.09 11.58
C LEU A 27 -3.10 5.07 11.62
N THR A 28 -3.81 5.92 10.89
CA THR A 28 -5.27 6.07 11.01
C THR A 28 -6.01 4.74 10.86
N VAL A 29 -5.64 3.90 9.89
CA VAL A 29 -6.30 2.59 9.68
C VAL A 29 -5.91 1.56 10.75
N PRO A 30 -4.61 1.34 11.06
CA PRO A 30 -4.22 0.44 12.14
C PRO A 30 -4.85 0.81 13.49
N ASP A 31 -4.84 2.10 13.83
CA ASP A 31 -5.43 2.57 15.09
C ASP A 31 -6.94 2.39 15.11
N PHE A 32 -7.64 2.73 14.05
CA PHE A 32 -9.09 2.49 13.95
C PHE A 32 -9.43 1.01 14.15
N LEU A 33 -8.73 0.10 13.50
CA LEU A 33 -8.98 -1.33 13.69
C LEU A 33 -8.64 -1.80 15.13
N ARG A 34 -7.73 -1.13 15.82
CA ARG A 34 -7.37 -1.45 17.20
C ARG A 34 -8.35 -0.84 18.22
N THR A 35 -8.72 0.44 18.07
CA THR A 35 -9.52 1.18 19.07
C THR A 35 -11.02 1.21 18.75
N GLY A 36 -11.39 1.23 17.48
CA GLY A 36 -12.75 1.49 17.00
C GLY A 36 -13.04 2.97 16.74
N GLU A 37 -12.12 3.85 17.08
CA GLU A 37 -12.28 5.29 16.90
C GLU A 37 -11.63 5.73 15.59
N TRP A 38 -12.39 6.42 14.73
CA TRP A 38 -11.88 6.99 13.50
C TRP A 38 -11.36 8.40 13.75
N GLU A 39 -10.05 8.53 13.84
CA GLU A 39 -9.36 9.79 14.10
C GLU A 39 -8.53 10.24 12.89
N PRO A 40 -9.07 11.09 12.01
CA PRO A 40 -8.29 11.72 10.95
C PRO A 40 -7.10 12.51 11.48
N ARG A 41 -5.96 12.39 10.83
CA ARG A 41 -4.72 13.09 11.20
C ARG A 41 -4.13 13.80 9.99
N PRO A 42 -3.29 14.82 10.18
CA PRO A 42 -2.45 15.33 9.10
C PRO A 42 -1.62 14.20 8.50
N SER A 43 -1.49 14.19 7.18
CA SER A 43 -0.64 13.22 6.48
C SER A 43 0.83 13.44 6.85
N MET A 44 1.53 12.35 7.11
CA MET A 44 2.97 12.33 7.39
C MET A 44 3.70 11.81 6.16
N ALA A 45 4.70 12.55 5.68
CA ALA A 45 5.53 12.12 4.56
C ALA A 45 6.41 10.93 4.94
N THR A 46 6.42 9.90 4.09
CA THR A 46 7.20 8.67 4.26
C THR A 46 7.84 8.20 2.94
N LEU A 47 8.69 7.18 2.99
CA LEU A 47 9.25 6.55 1.79
C LEU A 47 8.18 5.89 0.91
N ALA A 48 7.08 5.42 1.51
CA ALA A 48 5.95 4.84 0.80
C ALA A 48 4.87 5.90 0.53
N SER A 49 5.25 6.94 -0.21
CA SER A 49 4.54 8.21 -0.36
C SER A 49 3.09 8.09 -0.85
N ALA A 50 2.75 7.11 -1.70
CA ALA A 50 1.37 6.91 -2.15
C ALA A 50 0.43 6.43 -1.01
N MET A 51 0.96 6.05 0.14
CA MET A 51 0.21 5.73 1.36
C MET A 51 0.21 6.86 2.40
N ASP A 52 0.74 8.05 2.06
CA ASP A 52 0.79 9.22 2.95
C ASP A 52 -0.58 9.89 3.05
N VAL A 53 -1.51 9.19 3.64
CA VAL A 53 -2.91 9.63 3.77
C VAL A 53 -3.37 9.51 5.20
N GLY A 54 -3.47 10.65 5.88
CA GLY A 54 -3.91 10.73 7.28
C GLY A 54 -5.43 10.57 7.47
N ASN A 55 -6.22 10.71 6.39
CA ASN A 55 -7.67 10.46 6.38
C ASN A 55 -8.08 9.68 5.11
N PRO A 56 -7.83 8.37 5.07
CA PRO A 56 -8.07 7.55 3.89
C PRO A 56 -9.57 7.31 3.64
N SER A 57 -10.16 8.08 2.71
CA SER A 57 -11.57 7.98 2.32
C SER A 57 -11.97 6.60 1.78
N ASN A 58 -11.04 5.83 1.23
CA ASN A 58 -11.30 4.49 0.70
C ASN A 58 -11.75 3.48 1.78
N MET A 59 -11.52 3.74 3.05
CA MET A 59 -12.04 2.93 4.16
C MET A 59 -13.55 3.05 4.35
N GLU A 60 -14.18 4.10 3.85
CA GLU A 60 -15.64 4.28 3.91
C GLU A 60 -16.39 3.08 3.33
N ARG A 61 -15.89 2.50 2.23
CA ARG A 61 -16.51 1.33 1.58
C ARG A 61 -16.48 0.09 2.47
N LEU A 62 -15.37 -0.18 3.17
CA LEU A 62 -15.29 -1.30 4.10
C LEU A 62 -16.16 -1.07 5.33
N ARG A 63 -16.20 0.15 5.85
CA ARG A 63 -17.06 0.53 6.97
C ARG A 63 -18.55 0.49 6.60
N TRP A 64 -18.87 0.78 5.35
CA TRP A 64 -20.25 0.66 4.86
C TRP A 64 -20.68 -0.82 4.72
N LEU A 65 -19.79 -1.68 4.20
CA LEU A 65 -20.07 -3.12 4.08
C LEU A 65 -20.15 -3.81 5.45
N PHE A 66 -19.31 -3.39 6.39
CA PHE A 66 -19.21 -3.96 7.74
C PHE A 66 -19.33 -2.83 8.78
N PRO A 67 -20.56 -2.37 9.07
CA PRO A 67 -20.77 -1.29 10.03
C PRO A 67 -20.44 -1.70 11.47
N ASP A 68 -20.51 -3.00 11.77
CA ASP A 68 -20.05 -3.54 13.04
C ASP A 68 -18.53 -3.74 13.02
N LEU A 69 -17.84 -3.17 14.01
CA LEU A 69 -16.38 -3.22 14.11
C LEU A 69 -15.85 -4.64 14.31
N ALA A 70 -16.58 -5.50 15.04
CA ALA A 70 -16.16 -6.88 15.24
C ALA A 70 -16.22 -7.66 13.92
N GLN A 71 -17.26 -7.43 13.12
CA GLN A 71 -17.36 -7.98 11.76
C GLN A 71 -16.21 -7.48 10.88
N LEU A 72 -15.93 -6.17 10.88
CA LEU A 72 -14.82 -5.61 10.10
C LEU A 72 -13.47 -6.18 10.50
N ARG A 73 -13.21 -6.35 11.82
CA ARG A 73 -12.00 -7.00 12.34
C ARG A 73 -11.90 -8.48 11.97
N GLY A 74 -13.02 -9.15 11.76
CA GLY A 74 -13.08 -10.50 11.20
C GLY A 74 -12.71 -10.55 9.71
N GLN A 75 -12.81 -9.41 8.99
CA GLN A 75 -12.49 -9.33 7.57
C GLN A 75 -11.03 -8.99 7.31
N VAL A 76 -10.48 -8.04 8.05
CA VAL A 76 -9.14 -7.50 7.82
C VAL A 76 -8.41 -7.22 9.13
N THR A 77 -7.10 -7.36 9.09
CA THR A 77 -6.19 -6.82 10.12
C THR A 77 -5.27 -5.78 9.51
N ALA A 78 -4.60 -4.95 10.32
CA ALA A 78 -3.65 -3.97 9.83
C ALA A 78 -2.39 -3.92 10.70
N GLN A 79 -1.26 -3.64 10.06
CA GLN A 79 0.01 -3.38 10.72
C GLN A 79 0.69 -2.17 10.06
N SER A 80 1.39 -1.38 10.86
CA SER A 80 2.22 -0.27 10.38
C SER A 80 3.69 -0.67 10.28
N VAL A 81 4.40 -0.01 9.37
CA VAL A 81 5.83 -0.18 9.12
C VAL A 81 6.47 1.19 9.05
N SER A 82 7.55 1.38 9.76
CA SER A 82 8.36 2.61 9.75
C SER A 82 9.25 2.68 8.51
N ASP A 83 9.75 3.86 8.19
CA ASP A 83 10.71 4.07 7.10
C ASP A 83 12.01 3.26 7.28
N ASP A 84 12.48 3.11 8.53
CA ASP A 84 13.68 2.32 8.80
C ASP A 84 13.46 0.83 8.52
N GLU A 85 12.29 0.31 8.86
CA GLU A 85 11.90 -1.07 8.54
C GLU A 85 11.71 -1.27 7.04
N ILE A 86 11.18 -0.27 6.32
CA ILE A 86 11.10 -0.29 4.85
C ILE A 86 12.50 -0.38 4.25
N ARG A 87 13.44 0.48 4.69
CA ARG A 87 14.84 0.46 4.22
C ARG A 87 15.51 -0.89 4.48
N GLU A 88 15.35 -1.42 5.69
CA GLU A 88 15.95 -2.71 6.04
C GLU A 88 15.33 -3.87 5.26
N THR A 89 14.02 -3.84 5.03
CA THR A 89 13.34 -4.86 4.22
C THR A 89 13.84 -4.85 2.78
N ILE A 90 14.03 -3.68 2.16
CA ILE A 90 14.59 -3.56 0.80
C ILE A 90 16.00 -4.18 0.76
N ARG A 91 16.88 -3.79 1.68
CA ARG A 91 18.27 -4.33 1.74
C ARG A 91 18.30 -5.82 1.99
N ARG A 92 17.54 -6.29 2.97
CA ARG A 92 17.50 -7.69 3.38
C ARG A 92 17.01 -8.61 2.26
N ASP A 93 15.89 -8.25 1.64
CA ASP A 93 15.26 -9.11 0.64
C ASP A 93 16.01 -9.07 -0.68
N HIS A 94 16.61 -7.94 -1.03
CA HIS A 94 17.53 -7.87 -2.16
C HIS A 94 18.71 -8.84 -1.98
N ARG A 95 19.39 -8.84 -0.82
CA ARG A 95 20.53 -9.72 -0.54
C ARG A 95 20.14 -11.20 -0.41
N ARG A 96 19.01 -11.49 0.26
CA ARG A 96 18.61 -12.84 0.63
C ARG A 96 17.84 -13.55 -0.48
N LEU A 97 17.01 -12.84 -1.19
CA LEU A 97 16.05 -13.37 -2.15
C LEU A 97 16.35 -12.95 -3.61
N GLY A 98 17.28 -12.02 -3.82
CA GLY A 98 17.47 -11.38 -5.13
C GLY A 98 16.25 -10.55 -5.55
N GLN A 99 15.39 -10.17 -4.60
CA GLN A 99 14.14 -9.49 -4.88
C GLN A 99 14.21 -8.03 -4.46
N THR A 100 14.13 -7.14 -5.44
CA THR A 100 14.13 -5.70 -5.21
C THR A 100 12.69 -5.18 -5.13
N TRP A 101 12.34 -4.60 -3.98
CA TRP A 101 11.04 -4.01 -3.74
C TRP A 101 11.06 -2.49 -3.92
N CYS A 102 9.96 -1.90 -4.41
CA CYS A 102 9.69 -0.48 -4.17
C CYS A 102 9.27 -0.28 -2.70
N PRO A 103 9.35 0.96 -2.14
CA PRO A 103 8.99 1.21 -0.74
C PRO A 103 7.59 0.71 -0.36
N HIS A 104 6.61 0.85 -1.24
CA HIS A 104 5.23 0.41 -1.01
C HIS A 104 5.13 -1.12 -0.89
N THR A 105 5.79 -1.88 -1.76
CA THR A 105 5.80 -3.34 -1.69
C THR A 105 6.65 -3.83 -0.52
N ALA A 106 7.75 -3.13 -0.19
CA ALA A 106 8.57 -3.42 0.99
C ALA A 106 7.76 -3.33 2.29
N THR A 107 6.79 -2.40 2.37
CA THR A 107 5.86 -2.33 3.51
C THR A 107 5.08 -3.63 3.66
N ALA A 108 4.53 -4.17 2.57
CA ALA A 108 3.83 -5.46 2.60
C ALA A 108 4.77 -6.63 2.89
N ALA A 109 5.98 -6.64 2.33
CA ALA A 109 6.98 -7.67 2.57
C ALA A 109 7.45 -7.69 4.05
N CYS A 110 7.59 -6.53 4.67
CA CYS A 110 7.89 -6.40 6.09
C CYS A 110 6.80 -7.02 6.97
N VAL A 111 5.55 -6.68 6.69
CA VAL A 111 4.40 -7.25 7.41
C VAL A 111 4.32 -8.78 7.21
N TYR A 112 4.53 -9.26 5.99
CA TYR A 112 4.57 -10.68 5.70
C TYR A 112 5.64 -11.42 6.51
N GLU A 113 6.84 -10.85 6.67
CA GLU A 113 7.90 -11.45 7.49
C GLU A 113 7.50 -11.51 8.97
N ARG A 114 6.81 -10.48 9.49
CA ARG A 114 6.29 -10.44 10.87
C ARG A 114 5.21 -11.49 11.15
N LEU A 115 4.50 -11.99 10.14
CA LEU A 115 3.52 -13.06 10.31
C LEU A 115 4.17 -14.36 10.81
N GLY A 116 5.45 -14.56 10.57
CA GLY A 116 6.23 -15.68 11.11
C GLY A 116 5.59 -17.04 10.84
N ALA A 117 5.29 -17.79 11.91
CA ALA A 117 4.70 -19.13 11.83
C ALA A 117 3.26 -19.15 11.24
N ARG A 118 2.51 -18.04 11.30
CA ARG A 118 1.15 -17.96 10.71
C ARG A 118 1.14 -18.18 9.19
N ARG A 119 2.26 -17.92 8.52
CA ARG A 119 2.40 -18.12 7.07
C ARG A 119 2.82 -19.54 6.69
N ALA A 120 3.14 -20.39 7.65
CA ALA A 120 3.62 -21.74 7.38
C ALA A 120 2.51 -22.62 6.79
N GLY A 121 2.77 -23.22 5.65
CA GLY A 121 1.82 -24.09 4.96
C GLY A 121 0.75 -23.38 4.12
N GLU A 122 0.72 -22.06 4.11
CA GLU A 122 -0.24 -21.25 3.34
C GLU A 122 0.42 -20.52 2.18
N ARG A 123 -0.38 -20.23 1.16
CA ARG A 123 0.04 -19.39 0.03
C ARG A 123 -0.35 -17.95 0.32
N TRP A 124 0.64 -17.08 0.37
CA TRP A 124 0.45 -15.65 0.56
C TRP A 124 0.73 -14.90 -0.74
N VAL A 125 -0.08 -13.88 -1.00
CA VAL A 125 0.08 -12.97 -2.14
C VAL A 125 0.41 -11.58 -1.60
N LEU A 126 1.58 -11.06 -1.95
CA LEU A 126 1.96 -9.67 -1.70
C LEU A 126 1.51 -8.84 -2.91
N VAL A 127 0.64 -7.87 -2.67
CA VAL A 127 0.13 -7.00 -3.73
C VAL A 127 1.18 -5.91 -4.01
N ALA A 128 1.91 -6.07 -5.12
CA ALA A 128 2.87 -5.08 -5.60
C ALA A 128 2.14 -4.05 -6.49
N THR A 129 2.30 -2.76 -6.18
CA THR A 129 1.57 -1.67 -6.83
C THR A 129 2.43 -0.79 -7.72
N ALA A 130 3.75 -0.90 -7.64
CA ALA A 130 4.69 -0.13 -8.44
C ALA A 130 6.00 -0.89 -8.67
N HIS A 131 6.67 -0.56 -9.77
CA HIS A 131 8.02 -1.06 -10.05
C HIS A 131 9.08 -0.26 -9.26
N PRO A 132 10.13 -0.90 -8.71
CA PRO A 132 11.17 -0.20 -7.94
C PRO A 132 11.90 0.89 -8.72
N ALA A 133 12.03 0.79 -10.05
CA ALA A 133 12.61 1.83 -10.89
C ALA A 133 11.86 3.18 -10.87
N LYS A 134 10.64 3.25 -10.35
CA LYS A 134 9.93 4.51 -10.10
C LYS A 134 10.41 5.22 -8.82
N PHE A 135 11.25 4.58 -8.05
CA PHE A 135 11.79 5.04 -6.76
C PHE A 135 13.30 4.78 -6.70
N ASN A 136 13.97 4.94 -7.84
CA ASN A 136 15.41 4.66 -7.98
C ASN A 136 16.25 5.49 -7.00
N ASP A 137 15.90 6.74 -6.77
CA ASP A 137 16.51 7.65 -5.79
C ASP A 137 16.47 7.13 -4.33
N ILE A 138 15.48 6.30 -4.01
CA ILE A 138 15.37 5.64 -2.70
C ILE A 138 16.00 4.24 -2.74
N VAL A 139 15.72 3.47 -3.79
CA VAL A 139 16.04 2.03 -3.83
C VAL A 139 17.50 1.77 -4.15
N GLU A 140 18.06 2.43 -5.19
CA GLU A 140 19.43 2.18 -5.65
C GLU A 140 20.49 2.44 -4.55
N PRO A 141 20.41 3.52 -3.76
CA PRO A 141 21.35 3.71 -2.64
C PRO A 141 21.25 2.62 -1.56
N LEU A 142 20.11 1.95 -1.45
CA LEU A 142 19.90 0.89 -0.45
C LEU A 142 20.47 -0.46 -0.89
N ILE A 143 20.45 -0.74 -2.19
CA ILE A 143 20.92 -2.02 -2.75
C ILE A 143 22.32 -1.96 -3.35
N GLY A 144 22.81 -0.74 -3.63
CA GLY A 144 24.17 -0.50 -4.17
C GLY A 144 24.31 -0.74 -5.66
N GLU A 145 23.20 -0.89 -6.39
CA GLU A 145 23.20 -1.08 -7.85
C GLU A 145 22.00 -0.39 -8.50
N ALA A 146 22.10 -0.17 -9.83
CA ALA A 146 21.04 0.42 -10.60
C ALA A 146 19.86 -0.55 -10.77
N VAL A 147 18.64 -0.02 -10.67
CA VAL A 147 17.41 -0.79 -10.92
C VAL A 147 17.07 -0.74 -12.41
N PRO A 148 17.06 -1.89 -13.12
CA PRO A 148 16.70 -1.93 -14.52
C PRO A 148 15.30 -1.35 -14.75
N VAL A 149 15.19 -0.39 -15.70
CA VAL A 149 13.90 0.20 -16.07
C VAL A 149 13.24 -0.70 -17.12
N PRO A 150 12.04 -1.23 -16.86
CA PRO A 150 11.31 -2.03 -17.85
C PRO A 150 11.03 -1.22 -19.12
N PRO A 151 11.06 -1.82 -20.32
CA PRO A 151 10.81 -1.12 -21.57
C PRO A 151 9.50 -0.33 -21.60
N ALA A 152 8.44 -0.90 -21.04
CA ALA A 152 7.14 -0.22 -20.96
C ALA A 152 7.16 1.04 -20.07
N LEU A 153 7.99 1.06 -19.02
CA LEU A 153 8.19 2.25 -18.19
C LEU A 153 9.13 3.24 -18.88
N ALA A 154 10.21 2.77 -19.49
CA ALA A 154 11.17 3.62 -20.20
C ALA A 154 10.47 4.43 -21.30
N ALA A 155 9.56 3.82 -22.05
CA ALA A 155 8.78 4.50 -23.09
C ALA A 155 7.90 5.66 -22.58
N LEU A 156 7.62 5.70 -21.26
CA LEU A 156 6.80 6.74 -20.65
C LEU A 156 7.62 7.85 -19.99
N LEU A 157 8.88 7.58 -19.62
CA LEU A 157 9.70 8.54 -18.86
C LEU A 157 10.08 9.78 -19.69
N ASP A 158 10.20 9.62 -21.01
CA ASP A 158 10.54 10.71 -21.93
C ASP A 158 9.30 11.50 -22.42
N LEU A 159 8.10 11.07 -22.05
CA LEU A 159 6.87 11.77 -22.44
C LEU A 159 6.68 13.04 -21.59
N PRO A 160 6.18 14.12 -22.20
CA PRO A 160 5.87 15.34 -21.46
C PRO A 160 4.77 15.07 -20.42
N SER A 161 4.98 15.57 -19.22
CA SER A 161 3.93 15.56 -18.19
C SER A 161 2.87 16.61 -18.53
N VAL A 162 1.62 16.17 -18.64
CA VAL A 162 0.47 17.06 -18.87
C VAL A 162 -0.42 17.01 -17.64
N GLN A 163 -0.68 18.19 -17.07
CA GLN A 163 -1.57 18.33 -15.93
C GLN A 163 -2.40 19.60 -16.05
N THR A 164 -3.63 19.57 -15.59
CA THR A 164 -4.50 20.73 -15.45
C THR A 164 -4.84 20.92 -13.99
N GLU A 165 -4.49 22.07 -13.44
CA GLU A 165 -4.86 22.42 -12.08
C GLU A 165 -6.34 22.83 -12.03
N ILE A 166 -7.09 22.26 -11.08
CA ILE A 166 -8.50 22.54 -10.86
C ILE A 166 -8.75 22.80 -9.38
N GLY A 167 -9.78 23.57 -9.06
CA GLY A 167 -10.26 23.74 -7.68
C GLY A 167 -10.97 22.48 -7.15
N VAL A 168 -11.27 22.47 -5.86
CA VAL A 168 -11.82 21.33 -5.11
C VAL A 168 -13.34 21.23 -5.32
N GLY A 169 -13.80 21.21 -6.55
CA GLY A 169 -15.22 21.17 -6.86
C GLY A 169 -15.58 20.22 -7.97
N LEU A 170 -16.70 19.47 -7.80
CA LEU A 170 -17.18 18.54 -8.83
C LEU A 170 -17.51 19.26 -10.16
N ASP A 171 -18.00 20.51 -10.09
CA ASP A 171 -18.33 21.26 -11.30
C ASP A 171 -17.10 21.74 -12.06
N GLU A 172 -15.97 21.95 -11.37
CA GLU A 172 -14.70 22.25 -12.03
C GLU A 172 -14.14 21.00 -12.73
N LEU A 173 -14.21 19.86 -12.07
CA LEU A 173 -13.84 18.59 -12.69
C LEU A 173 -14.69 18.32 -13.94
N ARG A 174 -16.01 18.50 -13.85
CA ARG A 174 -16.91 18.31 -15.01
C ARG A 174 -16.56 19.22 -16.19
N ARG A 175 -16.19 20.48 -15.94
CA ARG A 175 -15.79 21.42 -17.00
C ARG A 175 -14.51 21.02 -17.74
N VAL A 176 -13.61 20.31 -17.06
CA VAL A 176 -12.31 19.92 -17.63
C VAL A 176 -12.39 18.60 -18.40
N ILE A 177 -13.31 17.70 -18.02
CA ILE A 177 -13.45 16.38 -18.65
C ILE A 177 -14.58 16.32 -19.71
N ALA A 178 -15.39 17.38 -19.82
CA ALA A 178 -16.43 17.49 -20.86
C ALA A 178 -15.82 17.98 -22.17
#